data_cb1ba9e229322cfbcb1bf3b6b6573dd5
#
_entry.id   cb1ba9e229322cfbcb1bf3b6b6573dd5
#
_cell.length_a   1.000
_cell.length_b   1.000
_cell.length_c   1.000
_cell.angle_alpha   90.00
_cell.angle_beta   90.00
_cell.angle_gamma   90.00
#
_symmetry.space_group_name_H-M   'P 1'
#
loop_
_entity.id
_entity.type
_entity.pdbx_description
1 polymer ?
#
loop_
_entity_poly.entity_id
_entity_poly.type
_entity_poly.pdbx_seq_one_letter_code
_entity_poly.pdbx_strand_id
1 'polypeptide(L)'
;NLTAGANPMSMKRGIDKAVEISVKEIKDMSRPVNTKEEIAQVAAISAGNNKEIGELIAEAMEKVGHDGVITVEESKSFGTNLKVVEGMQFDKGYLSPYFVTDPERMEAVLEDAYVFCCNKKINLISDMVPLLEQVARDGKSLLLIAEDVEGEALATLVVNTMRKVLRAVAVKAPGFGDRRKAMLEDIAILTGGEMFTEELGIKLENVTTQMLGKAKRVTVTKDETTIVVGDETKDAVQDRVRLIRKQIEASDSEYDREKLQE
;
A
#
# COMPACT_ATOMS: atom_id res chain seq x y z
N ASN A 1 -40.10 17.51 3.49
CA ASN A 1 -40.69 16.52 4.44
C ASN A 1 -40.26 16.81 5.89
N LEU A 2 -38.99 17.11 6.18
CA LEU A 2 -38.54 17.49 7.54
C LEU A 2 -39.20 18.79 8.01
N THR A 3 -39.25 19.80 7.16
CA THR A 3 -39.93 21.06 7.43
C THR A 3 -41.45 20.89 7.62
N ALA A 4 -42.05 19.81 7.12
CA ALA A 4 -43.44 19.43 7.29
C ALA A 4 -43.68 18.57 8.55
N GLY A 5 -42.71 18.43 9.44
CA GLY A 5 -42.82 17.74 10.72
C GLY A 5 -42.57 16.23 10.70
N ALA A 6 -42.04 15.69 9.61
CA ALA A 6 -41.65 14.27 9.57
C ALA A 6 -40.49 13.98 10.52
N ASN A 7 -40.59 12.85 11.25
CA ASN A 7 -39.53 12.45 12.19
C ASN A 7 -38.24 12.06 11.45
N PRO A 8 -37.10 12.76 11.69
CA PRO A 8 -35.83 12.52 11.00
C PRO A 8 -35.32 11.09 11.15
N MET A 9 -35.48 10.50 12.34
CA MET A 9 -35.00 9.15 12.63
C MET A 9 -35.80 8.07 11.91
N SER A 10 -37.10 8.32 11.73
CA SER A 10 -37.95 7.41 10.96
C SER A 10 -37.64 7.49 9.46
N MET A 11 -37.36 8.70 8.96
CA MET A 11 -36.93 8.90 7.58
C MET A 11 -35.57 8.23 7.33
N LYS A 12 -34.59 8.42 8.25
CA LYS A 12 -33.30 7.77 8.15
C LYS A 12 -33.43 6.25 8.06
N ARG A 13 -34.20 5.62 8.97
CA ARG A 13 -34.45 4.17 8.93
C ARG A 13 -35.10 3.71 7.62
N GLY A 14 -36.00 4.52 7.05
CA GLY A 14 -36.60 4.23 5.73
C GLY A 14 -35.57 4.28 4.60
N ILE A 15 -34.71 5.28 4.61
CA ILE A 15 -33.60 5.41 3.63
C ILE A 15 -32.63 4.26 3.77
N ASP A 16 -32.18 3.95 4.99
CA ASP A 16 -31.23 2.86 5.25
C ASP A 16 -31.78 1.52 4.71
N LYS A 17 -33.07 1.23 4.98
CA LYS A 17 -33.74 0.03 4.47
C LYS A 17 -33.88 0.02 2.95
N ALA A 18 -34.17 1.15 2.34
CA ALA A 18 -34.25 1.27 0.88
C ALA A 18 -32.90 1.03 0.23
N VAL A 19 -31.81 1.56 0.82
CA VAL A 19 -30.44 1.34 0.36
C VAL A 19 -30.07 -0.14 0.46
N GLU A 20 -30.36 -0.79 1.60
CA GLU A 20 -30.09 -2.23 1.79
C GLU A 20 -30.77 -3.08 0.71
N ILE A 21 -32.07 -2.85 0.46
CA ILE A 21 -32.83 -3.57 -0.56
C ILE A 21 -32.24 -3.30 -1.96
N SER A 22 -31.99 -2.02 -2.28
CA SER A 22 -31.46 -1.64 -3.59
C SER A 22 -30.07 -2.25 -3.85
N VAL A 23 -29.19 -2.25 -2.85
CA VAL A 23 -27.85 -2.87 -2.97
C VAL A 23 -27.98 -4.38 -3.19
N LYS A 24 -28.91 -5.05 -2.47
CA LYS A 24 -29.17 -6.46 -2.67
C LYS A 24 -29.64 -6.77 -4.09
N GLU A 25 -30.65 -6.05 -4.58
CA GLU A 25 -31.16 -6.23 -5.94
C GLU A 25 -30.10 -5.97 -7.00
N ILE A 26 -29.27 -4.93 -6.84
CA ILE A 26 -28.15 -4.66 -7.75
C ILE A 26 -27.15 -5.81 -7.76
N LYS A 27 -26.81 -6.37 -6.59
CA LYS A 27 -25.94 -7.55 -6.50
C LYS A 27 -26.54 -8.77 -7.18
N ASP A 28 -27.84 -9.01 -6.98
CA ASP A 28 -28.53 -10.15 -7.59
C ASP A 28 -28.65 -10.00 -9.14
N MET A 29 -28.69 -8.77 -9.64
CA MET A 29 -28.68 -8.45 -11.08
C MET A 29 -27.29 -8.47 -11.68
N SER A 30 -26.23 -8.38 -10.89
CA SER A 30 -24.85 -8.32 -11.37
C SER A 30 -24.42 -9.64 -12.02
N ARG A 31 -23.58 -9.54 -13.03
CA ARG A 31 -22.94 -10.69 -13.68
C ARG A 31 -21.44 -10.60 -13.47
N PRO A 32 -20.78 -11.70 -13.08
CA PRO A 32 -19.34 -11.71 -12.97
C PRO A 32 -18.68 -11.46 -14.34
N VAL A 33 -17.60 -10.69 -14.33
CA VAL A 33 -16.78 -10.40 -15.52
C VAL A 33 -15.52 -11.23 -15.38
N ASN A 34 -15.41 -12.31 -16.17
CA ASN A 34 -14.34 -13.29 -16.01
C ASN A 34 -13.47 -13.45 -17.27
N THR A 35 -13.96 -13.02 -18.43
CA THR A 35 -13.21 -13.18 -19.68
C THR A 35 -12.45 -11.89 -20.04
N LYS A 36 -11.33 -12.04 -20.74
CA LYS A 36 -10.53 -10.92 -21.22
C LYS A 36 -11.36 -9.95 -22.06
N GLU A 37 -12.24 -10.48 -22.91
CA GLU A 37 -13.11 -9.70 -23.79
C GLU A 37 -14.12 -8.88 -22.98
N GLU A 38 -14.71 -9.44 -21.95
CA GLU A 38 -15.66 -8.74 -21.05
C GLU A 38 -14.94 -7.64 -20.26
N ILE A 39 -13.73 -7.93 -19.73
CA ILE A 39 -12.88 -6.94 -19.06
C ILE A 39 -12.56 -5.79 -20.01
N ALA A 40 -12.13 -6.10 -21.23
CA ALA A 40 -11.83 -5.09 -22.25
C ALA A 40 -13.04 -4.20 -22.58
N GLN A 41 -14.24 -4.79 -22.67
CA GLN A 41 -15.48 -4.03 -22.94
C GLN A 41 -15.83 -3.08 -21.80
N VAL A 42 -15.77 -3.55 -20.55
CA VAL A 42 -16.04 -2.70 -19.36
C VAL A 42 -15.02 -1.58 -19.27
N ALA A 43 -13.75 -1.88 -19.43
CA ALA A 43 -12.67 -0.90 -19.41
C ALA A 43 -12.78 0.12 -20.55
N ALA A 44 -13.15 -0.34 -21.77
CA ALA A 44 -13.36 0.55 -22.92
C ALA A 44 -14.50 1.55 -22.68
N ILE A 45 -15.64 1.09 -22.11
CA ILE A 45 -16.77 1.95 -21.77
C ILE A 45 -16.35 2.99 -20.73
N SER A 46 -15.61 2.60 -19.70
CA SER A 46 -15.09 3.49 -18.66
C SER A 46 -14.10 4.53 -19.23
N ALA A 47 -13.36 4.17 -20.27
CA ALA A 47 -12.43 5.03 -20.99
C ALA A 47 -13.10 5.83 -22.14
N GLY A 48 -14.41 6.12 -22.05
CA GLY A 48 -15.12 6.89 -23.07
C GLY A 48 -15.28 6.17 -24.42
N ASN A 49 -15.46 4.86 -24.41
CA ASN A 49 -15.52 3.96 -25.56
C ASN A 49 -14.17 3.79 -26.30
N ASN A 50 -13.06 4.04 -25.63
CA ASN A 50 -11.75 3.82 -26.21
C ASN A 50 -11.36 2.33 -26.11
N LYS A 51 -11.46 1.62 -27.24
CA LYS A 51 -11.18 0.18 -27.31
C LYS A 51 -9.70 -0.15 -27.07
N GLU A 52 -8.79 0.69 -27.51
CA GLU A 52 -7.35 0.49 -27.32
C GLU A 52 -6.97 0.52 -25.84
N ILE A 53 -7.51 1.47 -25.07
CA ILE A 53 -7.34 1.51 -23.62
C ILE A 53 -7.99 0.29 -22.97
N GLY A 54 -9.19 -0.10 -23.43
CA GLY A 54 -9.88 -1.28 -22.91
C GLY A 54 -9.07 -2.56 -23.06
N GLU A 55 -8.49 -2.78 -24.24
CA GLU A 55 -7.64 -3.95 -24.51
C GLU A 55 -6.36 -3.92 -23.67
N LEU A 56 -5.74 -2.74 -23.51
CA LEU A 56 -4.54 -2.59 -22.69
C LEU A 56 -4.79 -2.90 -21.20
N ILE A 57 -5.93 -2.46 -20.67
CA ILE A 57 -6.34 -2.77 -19.28
C ILE A 57 -6.61 -4.26 -19.12
N ALA A 58 -7.30 -4.89 -20.11
CA ALA A 58 -7.54 -6.33 -20.08
C ALA A 58 -6.24 -7.15 -20.16
N GLU A 59 -5.26 -6.70 -20.93
CA GLU A 59 -3.92 -7.30 -20.96
C GLU A 59 -3.19 -7.14 -19.61
N ALA A 60 -3.32 -5.97 -18.96
CA ALA A 60 -2.79 -5.74 -17.63
C ALA A 60 -3.39 -6.71 -16.62
N MET A 61 -4.73 -6.82 -16.57
CA MET A 61 -5.45 -7.76 -15.69
C MET A 61 -5.05 -9.21 -15.91
N GLU A 62 -4.84 -9.62 -17.16
CA GLU A 62 -4.37 -10.98 -17.47
C GLU A 62 -2.99 -11.26 -16.91
N LYS A 63 -2.10 -10.26 -16.90
CA LYS A 63 -0.71 -10.38 -16.40
C LYS A 63 -0.62 -10.36 -14.88
N VAL A 64 -1.40 -9.51 -14.21
CA VAL A 64 -1.34 -9.33 -12.76
C VAL A 64 -2.38 -10.15 -11.98
N GLY A 65 -3.39 -10.67 -12.67
CA GLY A 65 -4.52 -11.39 -12.06
C GLY A 65 -5.58 -10.45 -11.48
N HIS A 66 -6.63 -11.05 -10.89
CA HIS A 66 -7.76 -10.28 -10.34
C HIS A 66 -7.39 -9.46 -9.10
N ASP A 67 -6.38 -9.91 -8.34
CA ASP A 67 -5.92 -9.28 -7.09
C ASP A 67 -4.75 -8.31 -7.34
N GLY A 68 -4.29 -8.21 -8.59
CA GLY A 68 -3.19 -7.33 -8.95
C GLY A 68 -3.58 -5.85 -9.01
N VAL A 69 -2.67 -4.98 -8.58
CA VAL A 69 -2.86 -3.53 -8.61
C VAL A 69 -2.51 -2.97 -9.97
N ILE A 70 -3.42 -2.19 -10.56
CA ILE A 70 -3.18 -1.46 -11.80
C ILE A 70 -3.21 0.02 -11.50
N THR A 71 -2.07 0.68 -11.71
CA THR A 71 -1.93 2.14 -11.56
C THR A 71 -1.74 2.80 -12.92
N VAL A 72 -2.19 4.04 -13.05
CA VAL A 72 -2.01 4.86 -14.26
C VAL A 72 -1.08 6.00 -13.92
N GLU A 73 0.00 6.13 -14.70
CA GLU A 73 0.99 7.17 -14.53
C GLU A 73 1.23 7.92 -15.85
N GLU A 74 1.67 9.17 -15.75
CA GLU A 74 2.07 9.94 -16.92
C GLU A 74 3.37 9.39 -17.52
N SER A 75 3.33 9.04 -18.81
CA SER A 75 4.49 8.51 -19.50
C SER A 75 5.42 9.64 -19.97
N LYS A 76 6.72 9.45 -19.80
CA LYS A 76 7.76 10.32 -20.38
C LYS A 76 8.03 10.03 -21.87
N SER A 77 7.40 8.99 -22.43
CA SER A 77 7.52 8.57 -23.82
C SER A 77 6.20 8.74 -24.57
N PHE A 78 6.27 8.82 -25.90
CA PHE A 78 5.07 8.88 -26.74
C PHE A 78 4.30 7.55 -26.67
N GLY A 79 2.97 7.66 -26.51
CA GLY A 79 2.05 6.53 -26.49
C GLY A 79 1.82 5.95 -25.10
N THR A 80 0.86 5.02 -25.02
CA THR A 80 0.51 4.29 -23.80
C THR A 80 1.27 2.97 -23.77
N ASN A 81 1.98 2.71 -22.66
CA ASN A 81 2.79 1.51 -22.51
C ASN A 81 2.37 0.76 -21.24
N LEU A 82 2.27 -0.56 -21.33
CA LEU A 82 2.06 -1.43 -20.18
C LEU A 82 3.39 -1.89 -19.61
N LYS A 83 3.62 -1.64 -18.31
CA LYS A 83 4.77 -2.13 -17.61
C LYS A 83 4.31 -2.92 -16.37
N VAL A 84 4.73 -4.16 -16.30
CA VAL A 84 4.50 -5.01 -15.11
C VAL A 84 5.73 -4.93 -14.22
N VAL A 85 5.51 -4.72 -12.93
CA VAL A 85 6.56 -4.62 -11.90
C VAL A 85 6.16 -5.42 -10.69
N GLU A 86 7.13 -5.95 -9.97
CA GLU A 86 6.89 -6.57 -8.68
C GLU A 86 6.61 -5.47 -7.65
N GLY A 87 5.67 -5.70 -6.76
CA GLY A 87 5.30 -4.70 -5.77
C GLY A 87 4.27 -5.19 -4.78
N MET A 88 3.90 -4.31 -3.85
CA MET A 88 2.86 -4.54 -2.85
C MET A 88 2.09 -3.25 -2.59
N GLN A 89 0.80 -3.37 -2.36
CA GLN A 89 -0.04 -2.28 -1.87
C GLN A 89 -0.73 -2.68 -0.57
N PHE A 90 -0.89 -1.74 0.35
CA PHE A 90 -1.63 -1.94 1.59
C PHE A 90 -2.37 -0.67 2.05
N ASP A 91 -3.40 -0.86 2.86
CA ASP A 91 -4.39 0.11 3.30
C ASP A 91 -3.92 1.01 4.46
N LYS A 92 -2.74 1.58 4.37
CA LYS A 92 -2.22 2.58 5.32
C LYS A 92 -1.58 3.72 4.56
N GLY A 93 -2.05 4.92 4.82
CA GLY A 93 -1.51 6.15 4.24
C GLY A 93 -0.49 6.85 5.14
N TYR A 94 -0.05 8.02 4.70
CA TYR A 94 0.92 8.82 5.44
C TYR A 94 0.36 9.30 6.79
N LEU A 95 1.23 9.35 7.80
CA LEU A 95 0.88 9.81 9.15
C LEU A 95 0.75 11.32 9.25
N SER A 96 1.23 12.07 8.26
CA SER A 96 1.12 13.52 8.24
C SER A 96 0.99 14.04 6.81
N PRO A 97 0.06 14.97 6.53
CA PRO A 97 -0.06 15.61 5.22
C PRO A 97 1.19 16.39 4.80
N TYR A 98 2.05 16.74 5.75
CA TYR A 98 3.32 17.43 5.48
C TYR A 98 4.37 16.56 4.78
N PHE A 99 4.11 15.26 4.66
CA PHE A 99 4.93 14.34 3.84
C PHE A 99 4.61 14.40 2.35
N VAL A 100 3.49 15.03 1.97
CA VAL A 100 3.05 15.13 0.57
C VAL A 100 4.10 15.85 -0.27
N THR A 101 4.51 15.22 -1.38
CA THR A 101 5.46 15.75 -2.36
C THR A 101 4.78 16.25 -3.62
N ASP A 102 3.59 15.72 -3.94
CA ASP A 102 2.71 16.12 -5.03
C ASP A 102 1.38 16.65 -4.47
N PRO A 103 1.24 17.98 -4.31
CA PRO A 103 0.04 18.57 -3.75
C PRO A 103 -1.20 18.46 -4.66
N GLU A 104 -1.03 18.28 -5.96
CA GLU A 104 -2.17 18.16 -6.89
C GLU A 104 -2.87 16.82 -6.72
N ARG A 105 -2.08 15.75 -6.51
CA ARG A 105 -2.59 14.41 -6.27
C ARG A 105 -2.73 14.06 -4.78
N MET A 106 -2.25 14.92 -3.89
CA MET A 106 -2.16 14.65 -2.45
C MET A 106 -1.40 13.36 -2.14
N GLU A 107 -0.29 13.15 -2.84
CA GLU A 107 0.56 11.97 -2.74
C GLU A 107 1.97 12.32 -2.27
N ALA A 108 2.57 11.42 -1.52
CA ALA A 108 4.00 11.42 -1.22
C ALA A 108 4.68 10.39 -2.10
N VAL A 109 5.51 10.84 -3.05
CA VAL A 109 6.24 10.00 -3.99
C VAL A 109 7.71 9.98 -3.62
N LEU A 110 8.25 8.80 -3.37
CA LEU A 110 9.65 8.56 -3.07
C LEU A 110 10.26 7.71 -4.19
N GLU A 111 11.29 8.23 -4.83
CA GLU A 111 12.08 7.51 -5.81
C GLU A 111 13.34 6.97 -5.15
N ASP A 112 13.75 5.75 -5.51
CA ASP A 112 14.98 5.09 -5.06
C ASP A 112 15.11 5.13 -3.53
N ALA A 113 14.08 4.59 -2.86
CA ALA A 113 13.90 4.73 -1.42
C ALA A 113 14.44 3.54 -0.64
N TYR A 114 14.99 3.82 0.54
CA TYR A 114 15.15 2.83 1.60
C TYR A 114 13.81 2.55 2.26
N VAL A 115 13.60 1.29 2.67
CA VAL A 115 12.40 0.84 3.38
C VAL A 115 12.81 0.29 4.74
N PHE A 116 12.32 0.93 5.79
CA PHE A 116 12.54 0.50 7.17
C PHE A 116 11.25 -0.10 7.71
N CYS A 117 11.32 -1.36 8.17
CA CYS A 117 10.18 -2.12 8.70
C CYS A 117 10.40 -2.43 10.18
N CYS A 118 9.53 -1.93 11.07
CA CYS A 118 9.65 -2.13 12.51
C CYS A 118 8.32 -2.51 13.16
N ASN A 119 8.31 -3.58 13.94
CA ASN A 119 7.13 -3.99 14.73
C ASN A 119 7.14 -3.35 16.13
N LYS A 120 7.41 -2.05 16.20
CA LYS A 120 7.40 -1.23 17.42
C LYS A 120 6.76 0.12 17.17
N LYS A 121 6.31 0.76 18.26
CA LYS A 121 6.00 2.20 18.25
C LYS A 121 7.28 3.01 18.38
N ILE A 122 7.36 4.05 17.57
CA ILE A 122 8.50 4.97 17.57
C ILE A 122 8.00 6.33 18.07
N ASN A 123 8.35 6.65 19.32
CA ASN A 123 7.95 7.90 19.98
C ASN A 123 9.12 8.89 20.06
N LEU A 124 10.33 8.35 20.25
CA LEU A 124 11.57 9.12 20.35
C LEU A 124 12.42 8.90 19.11
N ILE A 125 12.96 9.98 18.59
CA ILE A 125 13.80 9.93 17.39
C ILE A 125 15.26 9.61 17.69
N SER A 126 15.69 9.79 18.96
CA SER A 126 17.09 9.62 19.39
C SER A 126 17.73 8.34 18.91
N ASP A 127 16.98 7.24 18.99
CA ASP A 127 17.47 5.90 18.66
C ASP A 127 17.63 5.70 17.14
N MET A 128 17.00 6.55 16.34
CA MET A 128 17.05 6.50 14.89
C MET A 128 17.98 7.55 14.27
N VAL A 129 18.49 8.50 15.05
CA VAL A 129 19.34 9.60 14.53
C VAL A 129 20.52 9.06 13.70
N PRO A 130 21.28 8.03 14.14
CA PRO A 130 22.40 7.51 13.34
C PRO A 130 21.95 6.98 11.98
N LEU A 131 20.79 6.33 11.91
CA LEU A 131 20.22 5.82 10.66
C LEU A 131 19.77 6.97 9.75
N LEU A 132 19.05 7.94 10.30
CA LEU A 132 18.56 9.09 9.54
C LEU A 132 19.70 9.94 8.95
N GLU A 133 20.81 10.10 9.69
CA GLU A 133 22.02 10.76 9.20
C GLU A 133 22.67 9.98 8.05
N GLN A 134 22.70 8.65 8.11
CA GLN A 134 23.20 7.82 7.01
C GLN A 134 22.30 7.97 5.77
N VAL A 135 21.00 7.86 5.91
CA VAL A 135 20.02 8.03 4.82
C VAL A 135 20.17 9.41 4.16
N ALA A 136 20.28 10.47 4.97
CA ALA A 136 20.48 11.84 4.48
C ALA A 136 21.82 11.99 3.74
N ARG A 137 22.89 11.36 4.24
CA ARG A 137 24.22 11.37 3.60
C ARG A 137 24.22 10.64 2.27
N ASP A 138 23.47 9.53 2.17
CA ASP A 138 23.32 8.74 0.93
C ASP A 138 22.44 9.48 -0.10
N GLY A 139 21.76 10.56 0.31
CA GLY A 139 20.85 11.32 -0.55
C GLY A 139 19.61 10.56 -0.98
N LYS A 140 19.31 9.44 -0.30
CA LYS A 140 18.16 8.57 -0.57
C LYS A 140 16.90 9.06 0.14
N SER A 141 15.76 8.56 -0.33
CA SER A 141 14.49 8.73 0.37
C SER A 141 14.29 7.59 1.37
N LEU A 142 13.43 7.80 2.38
CA LEU A 142 13.11 6.79 3.41
C LEU A 142 11.60 6.60 3.54
N LEU A 143 11.14 5.37 3.33
CA LEU A 143 9.83 4.92 3.82
C LEU A 143 10.02 4.27 5.18
N LEU A 144 9.37 4.82 6.20
CA LEU A 144 9.39 4.28 7.55
C LEU A 144 8.04 3.64 7.85
N ILE A 145 8.05 2.32 8.04
CA ILE A 145 6.86 1.51 8.37
C ILE A 145 7.04 0.99 9.78
N ALA A 146 6.19 1.44 10.70
CA ALA A 146 6.23 1.04 12.08
C ALA A 146 4.82 0.74 12.63
N GLU A 147 4.72 0.09 13.80
CA GLU A 147 3.42 -0.07 14.46
C GLU A 147 2.70 1.26 14.60
N ASP A 148 3.42 2.27 15.06
CA ASP A 148 3.01 3.68 15.05
C ASP A 148 4.25 4.58 15.10
N VAL A 149 4.11 5.81 14.60
CA VAL A 149 5.12 6.87 14.74
C VAL A 149 4.43 8.11 15.26
N GLU A 150 4.74 8.49 16.48
CA GLU A 150 4.03 9.56 17.17
C GLU A 150 4.98 10.47 17.96
N GLY A 151 4.43 11.52 18.56
CA GLY A 151 5.15 12.41 19.47
C GLY A 151 6.33 13.12 18.80
N GLU A 152 7.49 13.09 19.49
CA GLU A 152 8.71 13.76 19.05
C GLU A 152 9.25 13.16 17.74
N ALA A 153 9.14 11.85 17.55
CA ALA A 153 9.62 11.17 16.36
C ALA A 153 8.90 11.67 15.09
N LEU A 154 7.57 11.71 15.11
CA LEU A 154 6.78 12.20 13.98
C LEU A 154 7.08 13.68 13.71
N ALA A 155 7.09 14.51 14.75
CA ALA A 155 7.36 15.94 14.62
C ALA A 155 8.74 16.21 14.00
N THR A 156 9.76 15.48 14.43
CA THR A 156 11.12 15.62 13.91
C THR A 156 11.23 15.19 12.45
N LEU A 157 10.60 14.07 12.07
CA LEU A 157 10.55 13.61 10.67
C LEU A 157 9.88 14.66 9.79
N VAL A 158 8.72 15.19 10.20
CA VAL A 158 7.97 16.23 9.48
C VAL A 158 8.84 17.48 9.29
N VAL A 159 9.45 18.01 10.36
CA VAL A 159 10.27 19.21 10.28
C VAL A 159 11.46 19.03 9.34
N ASN A 160 12.16 17.89 9.39
CA ASN A 160 13.30 17.63 8.53
C ASN A 160 12.89 17.43 7.07
N THR A 161 11.72 16.83 6.82
CA THR A 161 11.16 16.67 5.46
C THR A 161 10.77 18.06 4.89
N MET A 162 10.08 18.89 5.67
CA MET A 162 9.73 20.26 5.25
C MET A 162 10.97 21.12 4.97
N ARG A 163 12.04 20.96 5.73
CA ARG A 163 13.32 21.62 5.52
C ARG A 163 14.14 21.02 4.37
N LYS A 164 13.67 19.95 3.75
CA LYS A 164 14.36 19.21 2.67
C LYS A 164 15.75 18.66 3.08
N VAL A 165 15.98 18.48 4.37
CA VAL A 165 17.18 17.83 4.92
C VAL A 165 17.08 16.32 4.75
N LEU A 166 15.87 15.79 4.94
CA LEU A 166 15.55 14.38 4.78
C LEU A 166 14.31 14.24 3.87
N ARG A 167 14.30 13.27 2.97
CA ARG A 167 13.09 12.88 2.23
C ARG A 167 12.55 11.62 2.88
N ALA A 168 11.56 11.77 3.77
CA ALA A 168 11.00 10.66 4.49
C ALA A 168 9.48 10.70 4.50
N VAL A 169 8.87 9.53 4.53
CA VAL A 169 7.45 9.33 4.79
C VAL A 169 7.30 8.26 5.85
N ALA A 170 6.46 8.51 6.84
CA ALA A 170 6.11 7.55 7.87
C ALA A 170 4.67 7.07 7.67
N VAL A 171 4.48 5.75 7.75
CA VAL A 171 3.19 5.07 7.65
C VAL A 171 3.03 4.05 8.76
N LYS A 172 1.79 3.71 9.12
CA LYS A 172 1.53 2.60 10.03
C LYS A 172 1.70 1.28 9.31
N ALA A 173 2.20 0.29 10.04
CA ALA A 173 2.24 -1.08 9.56
C ALA A 173 0.81 -1.62 9.33
N PRO A 174 0.58 -2.35 8.23
CA PRO A 174 -0.70 -2.98 7.97
C PRO A 174 -0.98 -4.13 8.94
N GLY A 175 -2.26 -4.42 9.20
CA GLY A 175 -2.69 -5.49 10.09
C GLY A 175 -2.52 -5.18 11.57
N PHE A 176 -2.82 -6.20 12.41
CA PHE A 176 -2.74 -6.14 13.87
C PHE A 176 -2.15 -7.43 14.42
N GLY A 177 -1.49 -7.36 15.59
CA GLY A 177 -0.93 -8.54 16.27
C GLY A 177 0.05 -9.32 15.41
N ASP A 178 -0.11 -10.66 15.38
CA ASP A 178 0.78 -11.56 14.62
C ASP A 178 0.69 -11.33 13.10
N ARG A 179 -0.49 -10.94 12.61
CA ARG A 179 -0.67 -10.61 11.20
C ARG A 179 0.16 -9.39 10.79
N ARG A 180 0.20 -8.34 11.62
CA ARG A 180 1.07 -7.18 11.37
C ARG A 180 2.53 -7.60 11.24
N LYS A 181 2.99 -8.52 12.11
CA LYS A 181 4.34 -9.08 12.07
C LYS A 181 4.59 -9.81 10.75
N ALA A 182 3.67 -10.67 10.32
CA ALA A 182 3.77 -11.39 9.06
C ALA A 182 3.80 -10.44 7.84
N MET A 183 2.95 -9.42 7.82
CA MET A 183 2.92 -8.44 6.72
C MET A 183 4.19 -7.59 6.68
N LEU A 184 4.75 -7.20 7.83
CA LEU A 184 6.04 -6.50 7.89
C LEU A 184 7.19 -7.39 7.40
N GLU A 185 7.15 -8.70 7.70
CA GLU A 185 8.10 -9.68 7.18
C GLU A 185 7.98 -9.81 5.65
N ASP A 186 6.76 -9.83 5.13
CA ASP A 186 6.51 -9.88 3.68
C ASP A 186 7.04 -8.62 2.98
N ILE A 187 6.84 -7.44 3.56
CA ILE A 187 7.40 -6.18 3.04
C ILE A 187 8.94 -6.22 3.09
N ALA A 188 9.53 -6.74 4.17
CA ALA A 188 10.98 -6.87 4.28
C ALA A 188 11.55 -7.82 3.22
N ILE A 189 10.92 -8.98 2.99
CA ILE A 189 11.30 -9.94 1.93
C ILE A 189 11.17 -9.29 0.55
N LEU A 190 10.04 -8.61 0.29
CA LEU A 190 9.78 -7.92 -0.98
C LEU A 190 10.87 -6.90 -1.30
N THR A 191 11.29 -6.13 -0.30
CA THR A 191 12.24 -5.03 -0.47
C THR A 191 13.71 -5.45 -0.28
N GLY A 192 13.95 -6.71 0.14
CA GLY A 192 15.28 -7.24 0.42
C GLY A 192 15.94 -6.67 1.66
N GLY A 193 15.14 -6.24 2.64
CA GLY A 193 15.59 -5.73 3.93
C GLY A 193 15.28 -6.66 5.10
N GLU A 194 15.51 -6.16 6.30
CA GLU A 194 15.22 -6.86 7.55
C GLU A 194 14.04 -6.23 8.28
N MET A 195 13.25 -7.05 8.98
CA MET A 195 12.21 -6.58 9.88
C MET A 195 12.79 -6.45 11.29
N PHE A 196 12.63 -5.27 11.90
CA PHE A 196 13.14 -4.99 13.24
C PHE A 196 12.06 -5.26 14.29
N THR A 197 12.34 -6.19 15.22
CA THR A 197 11.48 -6.54 16.35
C THR A 197 12.28 -6.54 17.65
N GLU A 198 11.56 -6.44 18.80
CA GLU A 198 12.20 -6.60 20.12
C GLU A 198 12.80 -7.98 20.32
N GLU A 199 12.15 -9.01 19.76
CA GLU A 199 12.54 -10.41 19.90
C GLU A 199 13.90 -10.69 19.29
N LEU A 200 14.28 -9.98 18.21
CA LEU A 200 15.60 -10.11 17.60
C LEU A 200 16.72 -9.41 18.38
N GLY A 201 16.38 -8.65 19.43
CA GLY A 201 17.37 -7.98 20.28
C GLY A 201 18.17 -6.88 19.58
N ILE A 202 17.84 -6.54 18.35
CA ILE A 202 18.49 -5.47 17.59
C ILE A 202 17.97 -4.13 18.11
N LYS A 203 18.89 -3.35 18.69
CA LYS A 203 18.58 -1.97 19.07
C LYS A 203 18.53 -1.10 17.82
N LEU A 204 17.57 -0.17 17.75
CA LEU A 204 17.40 0.77 16.62
C LEU A 204 18.67 1.60 16.37
N GLU A 205 19.45 1.89 17.41
CA GLU A 205 20.74 2.60 17.33
C GLU A 205 21.79 1.88 16.47
N ASN A 206 21.66 0.55 16.31
CA ASN A 206 22.62 -0.28 15.57
C ASN A 206 22.15 -0.59 14.15
N VAL A 207 21.01 -0.08 13.74
CA VAL A 207 20.48 -0.27 12.38
C VAL A 207 21.29 0.56 11.40
N THR A 208 21.69 -0.07 10.30
CA THR A 208 22.43 0.56 9.20
C THR A 208 21.63 0.53 7.91
N THR A 209 21.99 1.40 6.95
CA THR A 209 21.33 1.42 5.64
C THR A 209 21.46 0.12 4.85
N GLN A 210 22.44 -0.75 5.18
CA GLN A 210 22.61 -2.06 4.54
C GLN A 210 21.54 -3.07 4.97
N MET A 211 20.92 -2.88 6.13
CA MET A 211 19.84 -3.73 6.65
C MET A 211 18.46 -3.29 6.15
N LEU A 212 18.39 -2.12 5.50
CA LEU A 212 17.16 -1.59 4.98
C LEU A 212 16.79 -2.23 3.65
N GLY A 213 15.48 -2.40 3.44
CA GLY A 213 14.95 -2.74 2.14
C GLY A 213 15.14 -1.61 1.13
N LYS A 214 14.97 -1.92 -0.15
CA LYS A 214 15.09 -0.97 -1.24
C LYS A 214 13.84 -1.02 -2.11
N ALA A 215 13.35 0.15 -2.49
CA ALA A 215 12.24 0.28 -3.41
C ALA A 215 12.62 1.23 -4.55
N LYS A 216 12.24 0.88 -5.78
CA LYS A 216 12.40 1.78 -6.93
C LYS A 216 11.51 3.00 -6.79
N ARG A 217 10.28 2.77 -6.33
CA ARG A 217 9.29 3.82 -6.13
C ARG A 217 8.36 3.46 -4.99
N VAL A 218 8.02 4.43 -4.19
CA VAL A 218 6.97 4.34 -3.19
C VAL A 218 6.00 5.48 -3.42
N THR A 219 4.72 5.17 -3.47
CA THR A 219 3.64 6.16 -3.55
C THR A 219 2.74 5.99 -2.33
N VAL A 220 2.60 7.05 -1.55
CA VAL A 220 1.77 7.05 -0.34
C VAL A 220 0.70 8.10 -0.48
N THR A 221 -0.56 7.67 -0.47
CA THR A 221 -1.73 8.54 -0.40
C THR A 221 -2.17 8.73 1.05
N LYS A 222 -3.32 9.35 1.25
CA LYS A 222 -3.91 9.47 2.59
C LYS A 222 -4.29 8.11 3.19
N ASP A 223 -4.65 7.15 2.36
CA ASP A 223 -5.29 5.89 2.78
C ASP A 223 -4.47 4.64 2.42
N GLU A 224 -3.56 4.75 1.45
CA GLU A 224 -2.85 3.60 0.87
C GLU A 224 -1.36 3.87 0.68
N THR A 225 -0.57 2.80 0.72
CA THR A 225 0.86 2.79 0.38
C THR A 225 1.13 1.74 -0.68
N THR A 226 1.73 2.14 -1.80
CA THR A 226 2.19 1.27 -2.88
C THR A 226 3.71 1.27 -2.93
N ILE A 227 4.32 0.09 -2.87
CA ILE A 227 5.77 -0.12 -2.94
C ILE A 227 6.07 -0.88 -4.23
N VAL A 228 6.92 -0.32 -5.08
CA VAL A 228 7.40 -0.95 -6.31
C VAL A 228 8.88 -1.25 -6.16
N VAL A 229 9.26 -2.51 -6.37
CA VAL A 229 10.65 -2.98 -6.26
C VAL A 229 11.29 -3.29 -7.61
N GLY A 230 12.57 -3.64 -7.59
CA GLY A 230 13.27 -4.16 -8.74
C GLY A 230 13.15 -5.67 -8.88
N ASP A 231 13.80 -6.23 -9.90
CA ASP A 231 13.85 -7.67 -10.12
C ASP A 231 14.80 -8.40 -9.17
N GLU A 232 15.50 -7.67 -8.30
CA GLU A 232 16.57 -8.17 -7.44
C GLU A 232 16.06 -9.14 -6.35
N THR A 233 14.79 -8.97 -5.93
CA THR A 233 14.14 -9.78 -4.88
C THR A 233 13.17 -10.82 -5.42
N LYS A 234 13.07 -10.96 -6.74
CA LYS A 234 12.06 -11.78 -7.42
C LYS A 234 12.03 -13.24 -6.94
N ASP A 235 13.18 -13.86 -6.79
CA ASP A 235 13.27 -15.27 -6.37
C ASP A 235 12.78 -15.43 -4.92
N ALA A 236 13.18 -14.53 -4.02
CA ALA A 236 12.73 -14.52 -2.62
C ALA A 236 11.22 -14.30 -2.50
N VAL A 237 10.67 -13.40 -3.31
CA VAL A 237 9.22 -13.14 -3.38
C VAL A 237 8.47 -14.39 -3.87
N GLN A 238 8.97 -15.06 -4.92
CA GLN A 238 8.33 -16.28 -5.42
C GLN A 238 8.37 -17.42 -4.40
N ASP A 239 9.46 -17.56 -3.65
CA ASP A 239 9.56 -18.53 -2.57
C ASP A 239 8.56 -18.24 -1.46
N ARG A 240 8.39 -16.98 -1.10
CA ARG A 240 7.41 -16.55 -0.11
C ARG A 240 5.97 -16.81 -0.57
N VAL A 241 5.64 -16.45 -1.81
CA VAL A 241 4.32 -16.75 -2.42
C VAL A 241 4.03 -18.26 -2.39
N ARG A 242 5.03 -19.10 -2.71
CA ARG A 242 4.85 -20.57 -2.61
C ARG A 242 4.57 -21.04 -1.19
N LEU A 243 5.21 -20.42 -0.20
CA LEU A 243 4.98 -20.73 1.21
C LEU A 243 3.57 -20.34 1.65
N ILE A 244 3.13 -19.11 1.31
CA ILE A 244 1.78 -18.61 1.63
C ILE A 244 0.72 -19.51 0.99
N ARG A 245 0.87 -19.89 -0.27
CA ARG A 245 -0.07 -20.83 -0.94
C ARG A 245 -0.19 -22.15 -0.21
N LYS A 246 0.92 -22.72 0.29
CA LYS A 246 0.89 -23.94 1.11
C LYS A 246 0.17 -23.72 2.44
N GLN A 247 0.31 -22.55 3.05
CA GLN A 247 -0.40 -22.18 4.28
C GLN A 247 -1.91 -22.07 4.02
N ILE A 248 -2.32 -21.48 2.91
CA ILE A 248 -3.73 -21.41 2.48
C ILE A 248 -4.32 -22.82 2.33
N GLU A 249 -3.61 -23.73 1.65
CA GLU A 249 -4.04 -25.13 1.45
C GLU A 249 -4.12 -25.91 2.78
N ALA A 250 -3.24 -25.62 3.74
CA ALA A 250 -3.18 -26.29 5.02
C ALA A 250 -4.11 -25.68 6.09
N SER A 251 -4.69 -24.51 5.83
CA SER A 251 -5.55 -23.82 6.81
C SER A 251 -6.96 -24.38 6.79
N ASP A 252 -7.47 -24.77 7.95
CA ASP A 252 -8.87 -25.21 8.16
C ASP A 252 -9.82 -24.02 8.42
N SER A 253 -9.28 -22.83 8.66
CA SER A 253 -10.04 -21.59 8.92
C SER A 253 -10.32 -20.86 7.62
N GLU A 254 -11.59 -20.63 7.31
CA GLU A 254 -12.01 -19.86 6.14
C GLU A 254 -11.56 -18.39 6.25
N TYR A 255 -11.62 -17.83 7.46
CA TYR A 255 -11.12 -16.48 7.77
C TYR A 255 -9.61 -16.36 7.54
N ASP A 256 -8.81 -17.33 8.02
CA ASP A 256 -7.36 -17.30 7.84
C ASP A 256 -6.98 -17.47 6.36
N ARG A 257 -7.72 -18.32 5.61
CA ARG A 257 -7.52 -18.46 4.18
C ARG A 257 -7.79 -17.17 3.41
N GLU A 258 -8.91 -16.50 3.71
CA GLU A 258 -9.24 -15.22 3.09
C GLU A 258 -8.13 -14.19 3.36
N LYS A 259 -7.61 -14.17 4.58
CA LYS A 259 -6.57 -13.25 4.99
C LYS A 259 -5.17 -13.55 4.43
N LEU A 260 -4.89 -14.80 4.11
CA LEU A 260 -3.65 -15.20 3.43
C LEU A 260 -3.73 -14.98 1.90
N GLN A 261 -4.93 -14.84 1.35
CA GLN A 261 -5.15 -14.54 -0.08
C GLN A 261 -4.98 -13.05 -0.40
N GLU A 262 -5.23 -12.16 0.59
CA GLU A 262 -4.94 -10.72 0.46
C GLU A 262 -3.43 -10.48 0.29
#